data_84c58b84789b14fe94cc45e2b31f0d7e
#
_entry.id   84c58b84789b14fe94cc45e2b31f0d7e
#
_cell.length_a   1.000
_cell.length_b   1.000
_cell.length_c   1.000
_cell.angle_alpha   90.00
_cell.angle_beta   90.00
_cell.angle_gamma   90.00
#
_symmetry.space_group_name_H-M   'P 1'
#
loop_
_entity.id
_entity.type
_entity.pdbx_description
1 polymer ?
#
loop_
_entity_poly.entity_id
_entity_poly.type
_entity_poly.pdbx_seq_one_letter_code
_entity_poly.pdbx_strand_id
1 'polypeptide(L)'
;MENGRTVHSSYIASESADIMTDIIAGVEIPGTSAVVEATEFLRERTNPLIFHHSRRVFLFASLHARARDLRPDPELLYVSAMFHDVGLLIPFRDAQQRFELDGADHARKFLLERGFSASAAEVVWRAIALHTTPGIPGRMDPEVAATNYGVLTDAIGWGLEDLERDRTDEIVAAHPRGDFKKEFLQAFVDGLKDRPDTTYGTVNADVLEHFVPGFRRTSMVERVLHAPWPR
;
A
#
# COMPACT_ATOMS: atom_id res chain seq x y z
N MET A 1 -3.43 -63.72 -37.27
CA MET A 1 -2.93 -63.49 -35.92
C MET A 1 -2.53 -62.01 -35.82
N GLU A 2 -3.46 -61.16 -35.49
CA GLU A 2 -3.23 -59.71 -35.34
C GLU A 2 -3.40 -59.34 -33.86
N ASN A 3 -2.33 -58.81 -33.31
CA ASN A 3 -2.30 -58.32 -31.94
C ASN A 3 -2.76 -56.88 -31.88
N GLY A 4 -3.97 -56.62 -31.42
CA GLY A 4 -4.46 -55.32 -31.11
C GLY A 4 -3.83 -54.79 -29.81
N ARG A 5 -3.04 -53.72 -29.88
CA ARG A 5 -2.58 -52.98 -28.69
C ARG A 5 -3.63 -51.89 -28.37
N THR A 6 -4.31 -52.07 -27.25
CA THR A 6 -5.18 -51.08 -26.66
C THR A 6 -4.30 -50.02 -25.99
N VAL A 7 -4.37 -48.76 -26.46
CA VAL A 7 -3.70 -47.62 -25.85
C VAL A 7 -4.62 -47.10 -24.78
N HIS A 8 -4.24 -47.30 -23.50
CA HIS A 8 -4.89 -46.61 -22.38
C HIS A 8 -4.44 -45.14 -22.37
N SER A 9 -5.35 -44.25 -22.73
CA SER A 9 -5.20 -42.83 -22.52
C SER A 9 -5.48 -42.54 -21.02
N SER A 10 -4.43 -42.31 -20.26
CA SER A 10 -4.56 -41.81 -18.90
C SER A 10 -4.90 -40.32 -18.93
N TYR A 11 -6.16 -39.99 -18.70
CA TYR A 11 -6.60 -38.64 -18.37
C TYR A 11 -5.95 -38.23 -17.04
N ILE A 12 -4.97 -37.35 -17.08
CA ILE A 12 -4.48 -36.66 -15.89
C ILE A 12 -5.51 -35.58 -15.61
N ALA A 13 -6.36 -35.82 -14.63
CA ALA A 13 -7.18 -34.77 -14.04
C ALA A 13 -6.22 -33.80 -13.33
N SER A 14 -6.13 -32.55 -13.83
CA SER A 14 -5.49 -31.48 -13.10
C SER A 14 -6.33 -31.19 -11.87
N GLU A 15 -5.84 -31.59 -10.70
CA GLU A 15 -6.35 -31.07 -9.43
C GLU A 15 -6.13 -29.54 -9.46
N SER A 16 -7.21 -28.80 -9.72
CA SER A 16 -7.27 -27.39 -9.35
C SER A 16 -7.21 -27.35 -7.83
N ALA A 17 -6.05 -26.98 -7.29
CA ALA A 17 -5.95 -26.64 -5.87
C ALA A 17 -7.00 -25.56 -5.63
N ASP A 18 -8.02 -25.87 -4.84
CA ASP A 18 -8.94 -24.87 -4.29
C ASP A 18 -8.09 -23.86 -3.52
N ILE A 19 -7.85 -22.71 -4.12
CA ILE A 19 -7.21 -21.58 -3.44
C ILE A 19 -8.22 -21.13 -2.40
N MET A 20 -8.01 -21.56 -1.16
CA MET A 20 -8.80 -21.11 -0.03
C MET A 20 -8.68 -19.59 0.07
N THR A 21 -9.72 -18.89 -0.30
CA THR A 21 -9.78 -17.44 -0.22
C THR A 21 -9.91 -17.06 1.24
N ASP A 22 -8.96 -16.29 1.74
CA ASP A 22 -8.93 -15.84 3.13
C ASP A 22 -9.98 -14.72 3.30
N ILE A 23 -10.91 -14.86 4.26
CA ILE A 23 -11.94 -13.87 4.55
C ILE A 23 -11.70 -13.33 5.96
N ILE A 24 -11.46 -12.03 6.08
CA ILE A 24 -11.26 -11.34 7.36
C ILE A 24 -12.24 -10.17 7.43
N ALA A 25 -12.97 -10.07 8.51
CA ALA A 25 -13.99 -9.03 8.71
C ALA A 25 -15.01 -8.94 7.56
N GLY A 26 -15.32 -10.08 6.93
CA GLY A 26 -16.15 -10.17 5.74
C GLY A 26 -15.52 -9.60 4.46
N VAL A 27 -14.24 -9.27 4.47
CA VAL A 27 -13.46 -8.87 3.28
C VAL A 27 -12.74 -10.10 2.76
N GLU A 28 -13.02 -10.43 1.50
CA GLU A 28 -12.34 -11.50 0.77
C GLU A 28 -11.00 -10.98 0.24
N ILE A 29 -9.93 -11.73 0.50
CA ILE A 29 -8.61 -11.45 -0.05
C ILE A 29 -8.50 -12.16 -1.39
N PRO A 30 -8.24 -11.43 -2.50
CA PRO A 30 -8.20 -12.07 -3.82
C PRO A 30 -7.13 -13.15 -3.89
N GLY A 31 -7.47 -14.32 -4.44
CA GLY A 31 -6.57 -15.47 -4.59
C GLY A 31 -5.73 -15.46 -5.88
N THR A 32 -5.51 -14.31 -6.50
CA THR A 32 -4.76 -14.22 -7.75
C THR A 32 -3.26 -14.35 -7.54
N SER A 33 -2.52 -14.71 -8.59
CA SER A 33 -1.06 -14.83 -8.53
C SER A 33 -0.39 -13.53 -8.11
N ALA A 34 -0.86 -12.38 -8.60
CA ALA A 34 -0.29 -11.09 -8.24
C ALA A 34 -0.49 -10.76 -6.75
N VAL A 35 -1.64 -11.11 -6.16
CA VAL A 35 -1.91 -10.94 -4.72
C VAL A 35 -1.01 -11.85 -3.87
N VAL A 36 -0.86 -13.12 -4.26
CA VAL A 36 0.04 -14.06 -3.58
C VAL A 36 1.47 -13.55 -3.63
N GLU A 37 1.97 -13.18 -4.80
CA GLU A 37 3.34 -12.70 -4.99
C GLU A 37 3.59 -11.34 -4.29
N ALA A 38 2.62 -10.42 -4.27
CA ALA A 38 2.71 -9.18 -3.52
C ALA A 38 2.80 -9.45 -1.99
N THR A 39 2.05 -10.45 -1.52
CA THR A 39 2.07 -10.86 -0.12
C THR A 39 3.43 -11.45 0.27
N GLU A 40 3.97 -12.35 -0.55
CA GLU A 40 5.28 -12.97 -0.34
C GLU A 40 6.40 -11.94 -0.42
N PHE A 41 6.37 -11.06 -1.45
CA PHE A 41 7.31 -9.97 -1.60
C PHE A 41 7.40 -9.12 -0.33
N LEU A 42 6.26 -8.71 0.22
CA LEU A 42 6.24 -7.85 1.40
C LEU A 42 6.69 -8.61 2.66
N ARG A 43 6.24 -9.87 2.82
CA ARG A 43 6.61 -10.72 3.96
C ARG A 43 8.12 -10.96 4.04
N GLU A 44 8.78 -11.17 2.90
CA GLU A 44 10.21 -11.45 2.83
C GLU A 44 11.10 -10.21 3.00
N ARG A 45 10.59 -9.03 2.62
CA ARG A 45 11.40 -7.79 2.49
C ARG A 45 11.10 -6.73 3.51
N THR A 46 10.06 -6.93 4.34
CA THR A 46 9.68 -5.98 5.37
C THR A 46 9.70 -6.61 6.75
N ASN A 47 9.64 -5.77 7.78
CA ASN A 47 9.41 -6.25 9.13
C ASN A 47 7.90 -6.54 9.36
N PRO A 48 7.55 -7.26 10.43
CA PRO A 48 6.16 -7.58 10.75
C PRO A 48 5.26 -6.34 10.88
N LEU A 49 5.80 -5.21 11.34
CA LEU A 49 5.04 -3.96 11.46
C LEU A 49 4.46 -3.52 10.13
N ILE A 50 5.32 -3.33 9.11
CA ILE A 50 4.91 -2.89 7.77
C ILE A 50 3.98 -3.92 7.12
N PHE A 51 4.30 -5.21 7.24
CA PHE A 51 3.44 -6.27 6.72
C PHE A 51 2.02 -6.21 7.31
N HIS A 52 1.89 -6.18 8.63
CA HIS A 52 0.58 -6.14 9.28
C HIS A 52 -0.14 -4.81 9.04
N HIS A 53 0.58 -3.69 8.97
CA HIS A 53 0.03 -2.39 8.58
C HIS A 53 -0.59 -2.45 7.18
N SER A 54 0.15 -2.89 6.19
CA SER A 54 -0.32 -2.99 4.80
C SER A 54 -1.55 -3.89 4.66
N ARG A 55 -1.59 -4.99 5.40
CA ARG A 55 -2.76 -5.89 5.45
C ARG A 55 -3.98 -5.20 6.06
N ARG A 56 -3.82 -4.48 7.18
CA ARG A 56 -4.92 -3.70 7.78
C ARG A 56 -5.38 -2.58 6.87
N VAL A 57 -4.47 -1.90 6.17
CA VAL A 57 -4.81 -0.87 5.17
C VAL A 57 -5.73 -1.42 4.10
N PHE A 58 -5.44 -2.58 3.52
CA PHE A 58 -6.33 -3.22 2.55
C PHE A 58 -7.72 -3.52 3.13
N LEU A 59 -7.78 -4.08 4.33
CA LEU A 59 -9.03 -4.47 4.98
C LEU A 59 -9.88 -3.23 5.33
N PHE A 60 -9.30 -2.20 5.93
CA PHE A 60 -10.00 -0.94 6.21
C PHE A 60 -10.42 -0.21 4.92
N ALA A 61 -9.55 -0.18 3.90
CA ALA A 61 -9.88 0.38 2.59
C ALA A 61 -11.12 -0.29 1.98
N SER A 62 -11.19 -1.61 2.07
CA SER A 62 -12.32 -2.40 1.57
C SER A 62 -13.62 -2.12 2.34
N LEU A 63 -13.55 -1.99 3.67
CA LEU A 63 -14.72 -1.62 4.48
C LEU A 63 -15.20 -0.20 4.16
N HIS A 64 -14.29 0.77 4.04
CA HIS A 64 -14.64 2.14 3.65
C HIS A 64 -15.20 2.21 2.23
N ALA A 65 -14.65 1.44 1.30
CA ALA A 65 -15.18 1.37 -0.06
C ALA A 65 -16.64 0.92 -0.06
N ARG A 66 -16.98 -0.14 0.69
CA ARG A 66 -18.36 -0.62 0.85
C ARG A 66 -19.28 0.43 1.49
N ALA A 67 -18.85 1.05 2.57
CA ALA A 67 -19.63 2.06 3.28
C ALA A 67 -19.92 3.32 2.44
N ARG A 68 -19.10 3.59 1.41
CA ARG A 68 -19.20 4.76 0.52
C ARG A 68 -19.63 4.42 -0.91
N ASP A 69 -20.10 3.19 -1.15
CA ASP A 69 -20.46 2.66 -2.49
C ASP A 69 -19.37 2.87 -3.55
N LEU A 70 -18.10 2.86 -3.14
CA LEU A 70 -16.97 2.80 -4.05
C LEU A 70 -16.78 1.35 -4.51
N ARG A 71 -16.33 1.18 -5.76
CA ARG A 71 -16.13 -0.15 -6.37
C ARG A 71 -14.74 -0.28 -6.94
N PRO A 72 -13.70 -0.28 -6.08
CA PRO A 72 -12.34 -0.51 -6.52
C PRO A 72 -12.18 -1.95 -7.03
N ASP A 73 -11.31 -2.15 -7.99
CA ASP A 73 -10.79 -3.47 -8.31
C ASP A 73 -10.05 -4.02 -7.08
N PRO A 74 -10.45 -5.17 -6.52
CA PRO A 74 -9.90 -5.66 -5.27
C PRO A 74 -8.42 -6.09 -5.38
N GLU A 75 -7.97 -6.52 -6.55
CA GLU A 75 -6.59 -6.89 -6.80
C GLU A 75 -5.69 -5.64 -6.85
N LEU A 76 -6.12 -4.60 -7.57
CA LEU A 76 -5.41 -3.32 -7.63
C LEU A 76 -5.37 -2.64 -6.27
N LEU A 77 -6.49 -2.68 -5.51
CA LEU A 77 -6.55 -2.16 -4.16
C LEU A 77 -5.59 -2.89 -3.23
N TYR A 78 -5.52 -4.23 -3.35
CA TYR A 78 -4.59 -5.03 -2.57
C TYR A 78 -3.13 -4.67 -2.85
N VAL A 79 -2.73 -4.61 -4.12
CA VAL A 79 -1.37 -4.22 -4.51
C VAL A 79 -1.06 -2.81 -4.04
N SER A 80 -2.00 -1.86 -4.17
CA SER A 80 -1.83 -0.50 -3.64
C SER A 80 -1.52 -0.50 -2.15
N ALA A 81 -2.31 -1.23 -1.36
CA ALA A 81 -2.12 -1.35 0.08
C ALA A 81 -0.80 -2.05 0.45
N MET A 82 -0.38 -3.07 -0.31
CA MET A 82 0.87 -3.79 0.01
C MET A 82 2.12 -2.96 -0.31
N PHE A 83 2.09 -2.10 -1.33
CA PHE A 83 3.27 -1.37 -1.80
C PHE A 83 3.38 0.07 -1.28
N HIS A 84 2.36 0.64 -0.61
CA HIS A 84 2.34 2.08 -0.32
C HIS A 84 3.54 2.57 0.52
N ASP A 85 4.03 1.78 1.46
CA ASP A 85 5.14 2.12 2.35
C ASP A 85 6.49 1.47 1.96
N VAL A 86 6.54 0.73 0.85
CA VAL A 86 7.77 0.04 0.40
C VAL A 86 8.92 1.02 0.19
N GLY A 87 8.63 2.24 -0.26
CA GLY A 87 9.63 3.28 -0.45
C GLY A 87 10.31 3.80 0.83
N LEU A 88 9.83 3.47 2.03
CA LEU A 88 10.53 3.72 3.28
C LEU A 88 11.73 2.77 3.49
N LEU A 89 11.77 1.64 2.78
CA LEU A 89 12.76 0.58 2.97
C LEU A 89 14.02 0.83 2.16
N ILE A 90 15.18 0.55 2.74
CA ILE A 90 16.50 0.84 2.15
C ILE A 90 16.67 0.32 0.70
N PRO A 91 16.30 -0.94 0.34
CA PRO A 91 16.55 -1.45 -1.00
C PRO A 91 15.71 -0.77 -2.10
N PHE A 92 14.64 -0.04 -1.70
CA PHE A 92 13.63 0.49 -2.63
C PHE A 92 13.60 2.01 -2.67
N ARG A 93 14.40 2.70 -1.86
CA ARG A 93 14.41 4.17 -1.77
C ARG A 93 15.41 4.81 -2.72
N ASP A 94 15.03 5.93 -3.33
CA ASP A 94 15.90 6.86 -4.02
C ASP A 94 16.18 8.08 -3.14
N ALA A 95 17.42 8.53 -3.09
CA ALA A 95 17.84 9.67 -2.26
C ALA A 95 17.24 11.01 -2.71
N GLN A 96 16.78 11.10 -3.95
CA GLN A 96 16.25 12.33 -4.56
C GLN A 96 14.73 12.32 -4.70
N GLN A 97 14.06 11.23 -4.32
CA GLN A 97 12.64 11.03 -4.55
C GLN A 97 11.86 10.89 -3.24
N ARG A 98 10.59 11.30 -3.27
CA ARG A 98 9.64 11.04 -2.18
C ARG A 98 9.40 9.54 -2.05
N PHE A 99 9.26 9.04 -0.81
CA PHE A 99 9.06 7.62 -0.58
C PHE A 99 7.77 7.07 -1.21
N GLU A 100 6.74 7.91 -1.29
CA GLU A 100 5.48 7.55 -1.94
C GLU A 100 5.69 7.26 -3.44
N LEU A 101 6.58 8.01 -4.10
CA LEU A 101 6.92 7.77 -5.50
C LEU A 101 7.77 6.53 -5.67
N ASP A 102 8.71 6.27 -4.74
CA ASP A 102 9.49 5.03 -4.75
C ASP A 102 8.58 3.80 -4.69
N GLY A 103 7.64 3.77 -3.73
CA GLY A 103 6.66 2.70 -3.62
C GLY A 103 5.77 2.57 -4.86
N ALA A 104 5.32 3.70 -5.41
CA ALA A 104 4.49 3.75 -6.61
C ALA A 104 5.21 3.20 -7.85
N ASP A 105 6.48 3.57 -8.05
CA ASP A 105 7.28 3.08 -9.18
C ASP A 105 7.56 1.58 -9.08
N HIS A 106 7.82 1.07 -7.88
CA HIS A 106 7.97 -0.37 -7.63
C HIS A 106 6.68 -1.14 -7.90
N ALA A 107 5.54 -0.63 -7.45
CA ALA A 107 4.24 -1.26 -7.71
C ALA A 107 3.88 -1.25 -9.20
N ARG A 108 4.12 -0.13 -9.89
CA ARG A 108 3.92 -0.03 -11.35
C ARG A 108 4.75 -1.08 -12.08
N LYS A 109 6.03 -1.20 -11.78
CA LYS A 109 6.92 -2.18 -12.36
C LYS A 109 6.44 -3.61 -12.08
N PHE A 110 6.08 -3.89 -10.83
CA PHE A 110 5.55 -5.19 -10.40
C PHE A 110 4.34 -5.62 -11.24
N LEU A 111 3.38 -4.72 -11.47
CA LEU A 111 2.17 -4.99 -12.25
C LEU A 111 2.47 -5.18 -13.75
N LEU A 112 3.29 -4.30 -14.34
CA LEU A 112 3.64 -4.39 -15.77
C LEU A 112 4.38 -5.70 -16.09
N GLU A 113 5.28 -6.15 -15.22
CA GLU A 113 5.99 -7.42 -15.36
C GLU A 113 5.05 -8.65 -15.29
N ARG A 114 3.84 -8.48 -14.76
CA ARG A 114 2.78 -9.51 -14.65
C ARG A 114 1.68 -9.37 -15.70
N GLY A 115 1.90 -8.50 -16.68
CA GLY A 115 1.00 -8.35 -17.83
C GLY A 115 -0.23 -7.48 -17.57
N PHE A 116 -0.29 -6.75 -16.46
CA PHE A 116 -1.34 -5.76 -16.25
C PHE A 116 -1.24 -4.64 -17.28
N SER A 117 -2.38 -4.04 -17.61
CA SER A 117 -2.41 -2.89 -18.51
C SER A 117 -1.70 -1.67 -17.91
N ALA A 118 -1.16 -0.80 -18.76
CA ALA A 118 -0.57 0.45 -18.31
C ALA A 118 -1.56 1.32 -17.53
N SER A 119 -2.85 1.28 -17.89
CA SER A 119 -3.90 2.02 -17.17
C SER A 119 -4.13 1.47 -15.76
N ALA A 120 -4.16 0.16 -15.57
CA ALA A 120 -4.29 -0.46 -14.24
C ALA A 120 -3.07 -0.13 -13.37
N ALA A 121 -1.86 -0.26 -13.92
CA ALA A 121 -0.63 0.09 -13.22
C ALA A 121 -0.56 1.58 -12.85
N GLU A 122 -1.13 2.47 -13.68
CA GLU A 122 -1.21 3.91 -13.39
C GLU A 122 -2.20 4.24 -12.27
N VAL A 123 -3.32 3.53 -12.16
CA VAL A 123 -4.26 3.68 -11.03
C VAL A 123 -3.57 3.34 -9.70
N VAL A 124 -2.86 2.19 -9.65
CA VAL A 124 -2.10 1.78 -8.47
C VAL A 124 -0.98 2.78 -8.15
N TRP A 125 -0.27 3.27 -9.17
CA TRP A 125 0.75 4.29 -9.00
C TRP A 125 0.19 5.55 -8.33
N ARG A 126 -0.94 6.06 -8.80
CA ARG A 126 -1.61 7.23 -8.21
C ARG A 126 -2.10 6.96 -6.78
N ALA A 127 -2.64 5.77 -6.52
CA ALA A 127 -3.09 5.39 -5.19
C ALA A 127 -1.93 5.46 -4.18
N ILE A 128 -0.76 4.95 -4.56
CA ILE A 128 0.43 4.96 -3.71
C ILE A 128 1.06 6.36 -3.65
N ALA A 129 1.26 7.03 -4.79
CA ALA A 129 1.90 8.35 -4.84
C ALA A 129 1.17 9.43 -4.02
N LEU A 130 -0.14 9.26 -3.81
CA LEU A 130 -0.99 10.25 -3.15
C LEU A 130 -1.49 9.82 -1.76
N HIS A 131 -1.14 8.62 -1.27
CA HIS A 131 -1.73 8.07 -0.04
C HIS A 131 -1.52 8.93 1.22
N THR A 132 -0.45 9.74 1.26
CA THR A 132 -0.18 10.70 2.36
C THR A 132 -0.69 12.12 2.07
N THR A 133 -1.31 12.37 0.90
CA THR A 133 -1.71 13.71 0.47
C THR A 133 -3.12 14.05 0.97
N PRO A 134 -3.30 15.06 1.85
CA PRO A 134 -4.62 15.38 2.39
C PRO A 134 -5.60 15.90 1.33
N GLY A 135 -6.85 15.44 1.38
CA GLY A 135 -8.00 16.03 0.70
C GLY A 135 -8.11 15.79 -0.82
N ILE A 136 -7.08 15.24 -1.47
CA ILE A 136 -7.09 14.98 -2.93
C ILE A 136 -7.58 13.57 -3.26
N PRO A 137 -7.04 12.48 -2.67
CA PRO A 137 -7.35 11.11 -3.08
C PRO A 137 -8.82 10.75 -3.04
N GLY A 138 -9.56 11.24 -2.05
CA GLY A 138 -11.00 10.97 -1.90
C GLY A 138 -11.88 11.50 -3.03
N ARG A 139 -11.32 12.20 -4.03
CA ARG A 139 -12.01 12.72 -5.22
C ARG A 139 -11.52 12.09 -6.52
N MET A 140 -10.75 11.01 -6.42
CA MET A 140 -10.13 10.33 -7.55
C MET A 140 -10.76 8.94 -7.75
N ASP A 141 -10.08 8.08 -8.52
CA ASP A 141 -10.53 6.71 -8.79
C ASP A 141 -10.80 5.96 -7.48
N PRO A 142 -11.73 4.98 -7.49
CA PRO A 142 -12.10 4.24 -6.29
C PRO A 142 -10.91 3.62 -5.54
N GLU A 143 -9.92 3.10 -6.25
CA GLU A 143 -8.70 2.52 -5.66
C GLU A 143 -7.86 3.57 -4.94
N VAL A 144 -7.73 4.76 -5.52
CA VAL A 144 -6.98 5.89 -4.95
C VAL A 144 -7.65 6.38 -3.67
N ALA A 145 -8.97 6.57 -3.71
CA ALA A 145 -9.76 7.01 -2.57
C ALA A 145 -9.74 5.95 -1.45
N ALA A 146 -9.99 4.69 -1.77
CA ALA A 146 -10.06 3.61 -0.79
C ALA A 146 -8.70 3.37 -0.11
N THR A 147 -7.59 3.36 -0.88
CA THR A 147 -6.24 3.24 -0.31
C THR A 147 -5.97 4.34 0.70
N ASN A 148 -6.25 5.60 0.36
CA ASN A 148 -6.06 6.72 1.29
C ASN A 148 -6.93 6.57 2.56
N TYR A 149 -8.19 6.18 2.44
CA TYR A 149 -9.04 5.94 3.62
C TYR A 149 -8.48 4.82 4.50
N GLY A 150 -8.04 3.70 3.92
CA GLY A 150 -7.42 2.62 4.67
C GLY A 150 -6.16 3.05 5.43
N VAL A 151 -5.29 3.83 4.77
CA VAL A 151 -4.08 4.39 5.39
C VAL A 151 -4.43 5.32 6.54
N LEU A 152 -5.34 6.28 6.34
CA LEU A 152 -5.74 7.23 7.38
C LEU A 152 -6.41 6.52 8.56
N THR A 153 -7.22 5.49 8.30
CA THR A 153 -7.87 4.71 9.36
C THR A 153 -6.83 3.98 10.20
N ASP A 154 -5.91 3.24 9.57
CA ASP A 154 -4.92 2.50 10.36
C ASP A 154 -3.89 3.42 11.03
N ALA A 155 -3.41 4.47 10.36
CA ALA A 155 -2.39 5.34 10.91
C ALA A 155 -2.91 6.24 12.03
N ILE A 156 -4.06 6.89 11.85
CA ILE A 156 -4.55 7.95 12.75
C ILE A 156 -5.98 7.75 13.26
N GLY A 157 -6.64 6.64 12.90
CA GLY A 157 -8.01 6.34 13.35
C GLY A 157 -9.11 7.12 12.63
N TRP A 158 -8.81 7.75 11.49
CA TRP A 158 -9.79 8.50 10.73
C TRP A 158 -10.94 7.60 10.24
N GLY A 159 -12.19 8.00 10.51
CA GLY A 159 -13.37 7.28 10.07
C GLY A 159 -13.60 5.91 10.74
N LEU A 160 -12.91 5.61 11.86
CA LEU A 160 -13.18 4.38 12.63
C LEU A 160 -14.62 4.34 13.16
N GLU A 161 -15.20 5.50 13.48
CA GLU A 161 -16.57 5.66 13.92
C GLU A 161 -17.62 5.28 12.86
N ASP A 162 -17.23 5.28 11.59
CA ASP A 162 -18.08 4.89 10.46
C ASP A 162 -18.12 3.36 10.25
N LEU A 163 -17.25 2.62 10.92
CA LEU A 163 -17.07 1.17 10.75
C LEU A 163 -17.66 0.37 11.92
N GLU A 164 -18.19 -0.82 11.63
CA GLU A 164 -18.66 -1.72 12.66
C GLU A 164 -17.50 -2.18 13.56
N ARG A 165 -17.66 -2.02 14.89
CA ARG A 165 -16.61 -2.33 15.85
C ARG A 165 -16.13 -3.76 15.77
N ASP A 166 -17.05 -4.73 15.65
CA ASP A 166 -16.70 -6.15 15.59
C ASP A 166 -15.78 -6.44 14.38
N ARG A 167 -16.00 -5.73 13.24
CA ARG A 167 -15.15 -5.84 12.06
C ARG A 167 -13.75 -5.27 12.29
N THR A 168 -13.68 -4.11 12.95
CA THR A 168 -12.38 -3.51 13.27
C THR A 168 -11.60 -4.35 14.27
N ASP A 169 -12.26 -4.92 15.26
CA ASP A 169 -11.64 -5.82 16.25
C ASP A 169 -11.12 -7.11 15.59
N GLU A 170 -11.89 -7.70 14.65
CA GLU A 170 -11.47 -8.87 13.86
C GLU A 170 -10.22 -8.57 13.00
N ILE A 171 -10.16 -7.39 12.35
CA ILE A 171 -8.98 -6.96 11.58
C ILE A 171 -7.74 -6.87 12.47
N VAL A 172 -7.88 -6.24 13.64
CA VAL A 172 -6.76 -6.07 14.58
C VAL A 172 -6.34 -7.40 15.20
N ALA A 173 -7.26 -8.33 15.41
CA ALA A 173 -6.95 -9.68 15.89
C ALA A 173 -6.16 -10.49 14.85
N ALA A 174 -6.55 -10.41 13.57
CA ALA A 174 -5.85 -11.08 12.46
C ALA A 174 -4.48 -10.45 12.16
N HIS A 175 -4.38 -9.14 12.30
CA HIS A 175 -3.16 -8.36 12.04
C HIS A 175 -2.82 -7.44 13.23
N PRO A 176 -2.15 -7.96 14.25
CA PRO A 176 -1.88 -7.23 15.50
C PRO A 176 -1.12 -5.93 15.28
N ARG A 177 -1.44 -4.92 16.09
CA ARG A 177 -0.79 -3.60 16.01
C ARG A 177 0.55 -3.53 16.77
N GLY A 178 0.73 -4.34 17.83
CA GLY A 178 1.92 -4.24 18.67
C GLY A 178 2.16 -2.80 19.18
N ASP A 179 3.40 -2.35 19.17
CA ASP A 179 3.77 -0.96 19.51
C ASP A 179 3.75 -0.04 18.26
N PHE A 180 2.65 -0.14 17.49
CA PHE A 180 2.52 0.49 16.17
C PHE A 180 2.88 1.98 16.16
N LYS A 181 2.37 2.76 17.10
CA LYS A 181 2.58 4.22 17.09
C LYS A 181 4.07 4.59 17.12
N LYS A 182 4.83 3.91 17.97
CA LYS A 182 6.26 4.17 18.12
C LYS A 182 7.06 3.64 16.93
N GLU A 183 6.82 2.38 16.59
CA GLU A 183 7.59 1.71 15.52
C GLU A 183 7.27 2.30 14.14
N PHE A 184 6.03 2.69 13.90
CA PHE A 184 5.61 3.34 12.65
C PHE A 184 6.29 4.70 12.47
N LEU A 185 6.26 5.55 13.48
CA LEU A 185 6.97 6.84 13.43
C LEU A 185 8.48 6.65 13.27
N GLN A 186 9.07 5.63 13.91
CA GLN A 186 10.49 5.31 13.74
C GLN A 186 10.81 4.86 12.30
N ALA A 187 9.93 4.09 11.66
CA ALA A 187 10.11 3.69 10.26
C ALA A 187 10.16 4.91 9.31
N PHE A 188 9.33 5.93 9.55
CA PHE A 188 9.40 7.20 8.82
C PHE A 188 10.71 7.94 9.08
N VAL A 189 11.16 8.05 10.33
CA VAL A 189 12.45 8.66 10.65
C VAL A 189 13.58 7.96 9.90
N ASP A 190 13.63 6.62 9.95
CA ASP A 190 14.68 5.85 9.31
C ASP A 190 14.63 5.89 7.78
N GLY A 191 13.43 5.97 7.21
CA GLY A 191 13.23 6.11 5.76
C GLY A 191 13.55 7.49 5.20
N LEU A 192 13.49 8.56 6.01
CA LEU A 192 13.49 9.95 5.54
C LEU A 192 14.65 10.81 6.05
N LYS A 193 15.27 10.49 7.19
CA LYS A 193 16.32 11.32 7.83
C LYS A 193 17.52 11.60 6.93
N ASP A 194 17.86 10.70 6.02
CA ASP A 194 18.99 10.81 5.10
C ASP A 194 18.61 11.50 3.77
N ARG A 195 17.31 11.85 3.59
CA ARG A 195 16.79 12.55 2.40
C ARG A 195 15.72 13.59 2.79
N PRO A 196 16.02 14.48 3.72
CA PRO A 196 15.06 15.39 4.32
C PRO A 196 14.38 16.32 3.30
N ASP A 197 15.08 16.71 2.23
CA ASP A 197 14.55 17.60 1.19
C ASP A 197 13.38 16.99 0.42
N THR A 198 13.26 15.66 0.40
CA THR A 198 12.15 14.96 -0.25
C THR A 198 10.83 15.11 0.51
N THR A 199 10.86 15.63 1.73
CA THR A 199 9.66 15.86 2.55
C THR A 199 9.03 17.25 2.33
N TYR A 200 9.62 18.09 1.48
CA TYR A 200 9.08 19.42 1.21
C TYR A 200 7.63 19.36 0.68
N GLY A 201 6.75 20.13 1.33
CA GLY A 201 5.33 20.18 0.97
C GLY A 201 4.53 18.94 1.31
N THR A 202 5.05 18.08 2.19
CA THR A 202 4.37 16.85 2.62
C THR A 202 4.14 16.85 4.14
N VAL A 203 3.20 16.01 4.61
CA VAL A 203 2.99 15.75 6.05
C VAL A 203 4.18 15.03 6.69
N ASN A 204 5.03 14.41 5.90
CA ASN A 204 6.20 13.65 6.39
C ASN A 204 7.25 14.56 7.06
N ALA A 205 7.27 15.84 6.69
CA ALA A 205 8.13 16.83 7.35
C ALA A 205 7.82 16.98 8.84
N ASP A 206 6.58 16.71 9.29
CA ASP A 206 6.19 16.75 10.71
C ASP A 206 6.98 15.74 11.53
N VAL A 207 7.21 14.56 10.95
CA VAL A 207 7.97 13.48 11.62
C VAL A 207 9.43 13.91 11.80
N LEU A 208 10.06 14.45 10.76
CA LEU A 208 11.46 14.89 10.85
C LEU A 208 11.61 16.09 11.80
N GLU A 209 10.67 17.03 11.77
CA GLU A 209 10.67 18.18 12.68
C GLU A 209 10.58 17.76 14.14
N HIS A 210 9.80 16.73 14.44
CA HIS A 210 9.62 16.23 15.80
C HIS A 210 10.78 15.38 16.31
N PHE A 211 11.36 14.52 15.45
CA PHE A 211 12.30 13.48 15.88
C PHE A 211 13.76 13.69 15.47
N VAL A 212 14.04 14.57 14.48
CA VAL A 212 15.40 14.74 13.94
C VAL A 212 16.00 16.06 14.41
N PRO A 213 16.94 16.04 15.35
CA PRO A 213 17.57 17.26 15.84
C PRO A 213 18.22 18.09 14.70
N GLY A 214 17.91 19.37 14.67
CA GLY A 214 18.44 20.30 13.67
C GLY A 214 17.74 20.31 12.33
N PHE A 215 16.76 19.43 12.08
CA PHE A 215 15.90 19.54 10.91
C PHE A 215 15.08 20.83 10.97
N ARG A 216 14.97 21.50 9.84
CA ARG A 216 14.09 22.67 9.66
C ARG A 216 13.31 22.48 8.39
N ARG A 217 12.01 22.72 8.48
CA ARG A 217 11.13 22.70 7.30
C ARG A 217 11.60 23.74 6.29
N THR A 218 11.63 23.37 5.03
CA THR A 218 11.77 24.32 3.94
C THR A 218 10.50 25.16 3.84
N SER A 219 10.64 26.46 4.02
CA SER A 219 9.53 27.42 3.92
C SER A 219 9.29 27.82 2.47
N MET A 220 8.02 27.73 2.01
CA MET A 220 7.63 28.29 0.72
C MET A 220 7.86 29.80 0.69
N VAL A 221 7.60 30.51 1.79
CA VAL A 221 7.83 31.95 1.91
C VAL A 221 9.29 32.28 1.65
N GLU A 222 10.22 31.55 2.30
CA GLU A 222 11.67 31.73 2.11
C GLU A 222 12.07 31.47 0.64
N ARG A 223 11.52 30.43 0.02
CA ARG A 223 11.79 30.14 -1.40
C ARG A 223 11.33 31.28 -2.32
N VAL A 224 10.16 31.87 -2.04
CA VAL A 224 9.64 33.01 -2.82
C VAL A 224 10.49 34.24 -2.60
N LEU A 225 10.81 34.57 -1.34
CA LEU A 225 11.58 35.76 -1.00
C LEU A 225 13.02 35.73 -1.55
N HIS A 226 13.62 34.55 -1.65
CA HIS A 226 14.98 34.35 -2.16
C HIS A 226 15.03 33.88 -3.62
N ALA A 227 13.88 33.91 -4.32
CA ALA A 227 13.86 33.60 -5.74
C ALA A 227 14.69 34.62 -6.54
N PRO A 228 15.42 34.20 -7.59
CA PRO A 228 16.36 35.08 -8.31
C PRO A 228 15.70 36.12 -9.23
N TRP A 229 14.41 36.31 -9.11
CA TRP A 229 13.65 37.28 -9.94
C TRP A 229 13.72 38.67 -9.35
N PRO A 230 13.79 39.71 -10.22
CA PRO A 230 13.72 41.10 -9.76
C PRO A 230 12.35 41.36 -9.09
N ARG A 231 12.35 42.35 -8.17
CA ARG A 231 11.13 42.79 -7.46
C ARG A 231 10.13 43.43 -8.40
#